data_276c642a7f7b4691571d8fdfd7eaaf9f
#
_entry.id   276c642a7f7b4691571d8fdfd7eaaf9f
#
_cell.length_a   1.000
_cell.length_b   1.000
_cell.length_c   1.000
_cell.angle_alpha   90.00
_cell.angle_beta   90.00
_cell.angle_gamma   90.00
#
_symmetry.space_group_name_H-M   'P 1'
#
loop_
_entity.id
_entity.type
_entity.pdbx_description
1 polymer ?
#
loop_
_entity_poly.entity_id
_entity_poly.type
_entity_poly.pdbx_seq_one_letter_code
_entity_poly.pdbx_strand_id
1 'polypeptide(L)'
;ARTYTQSSDTIVLEGAYHGHTESLINVSPYKYKGPGGFIPPRYVHEVPIPDIKKGIYNGSGAEERYLKNLSIKIDHITSQGKKPIFMFESFMGCGGQLPLPKQFLKKGHKLIQKSRGISIADEVQTGFGRLGNHFWAFDFFDIKPDIVTLGKSMGNGFPLSAVVTTKEIANRFDNGMEYFNSFGGNPVSSVVGNTVLKIIADEGLQENAKDVGQYLKRQLLELK
;
A
#
# COMPACT_ATOMS: atom_id res chain seq x y z
N ALA A 1 6.45 11.87 2.33
CA ALA A 1 6.10 11.44 3.68
C ALA A 1 7.04 12.06 4.73
N ARG A 2 8.31 11.68 4.71
CA ARG A 2 9.32 12.11 5.72
C ARG A 2 9.41 13.62 5.87
N THR A 3 9.41 14.36 4.77
CA THR A 3 9.44 15.84 4.78
C THR A 3 8.22 16.44 5.46
N TYR A 4 7.05 15.86 5.26
CA TYR A 4 5.79 16.32 5.87
C TYR A 4 5.73 15.98 7.36
N THR A 5 6.04 14.75 7.74
CA THR A 5 5.97 14.29 9.13
C THR A 5 7.15 14.77 9.99
N GLN A 6 8.25 15.18 9.38
CA GLN A 6 9.56 15.41 10.03
C GLN A 6 10.01 14.15 10.80
N SER A 7 9.66 12.97 10.30
CA SER A 7 9.98 11.67 10.89
C SER A 7 10.30 10.67 9.78
N SER A 8 11.19 9.74 10.09
CA SER A 8 11.46 8.58 9.24
C SER A 8 10.75 7.32 9.74
N ASP A 9 10.14 7.36 10.91
CA ASP A 9 9.55 6.20 11.58
C ASP A 9 8.39 5.64 10.78
N THR A 10 8.65 4.50 10.12
CA THR A 10 7.72 3.86 9.18
C THR A 10 7.28 2.50 9.72
N ILE A 11 5.98 2.33 9.83
CA ILE A 11 5.35 1.05 10.18
C ILE A 11 5.01 0.32 8.90
N VAL A 12 5.39 -0.96 8.82
CA VAL A 12 5.12 -1.86 7.69
C VAL A 12 4.58 -3.19 8.18
N LEU A 13 3.87 -3.91 7.32
CA LEU A 13 3.37 -5.24 7.62
C LEU A 13 4.46 -6.28 7.32
N GLU A 14 4.53 -7.31 8.16
CA GLU A 14 5.37 -8.48 7.89
C GLU A 14 5.10 -9.04 6.48
N GLY A 15 6.16 -9.40 5.75
CA GLY A 15 6.07 -9.89 4.37
C GLY A 15 5.74 -8.84 3.31
N ALA A 16 5.59 -7.56 3.66
CA ALA A 16 5.32 -6.50 2.68
C ALA A 16 6.50 -6.29 1.73
N TYR A 17 6.19 -5.89 0.49
CA TYR A 17 7.15 -5.51 -0.53
C TYR A 17 6.74 -4.22 -1.22
N HIS A 18 7.54 -3.18 -1.08
CA HIS A 18 7.22 -1.84 -1.56
C HIS A 18 8.14 -1.33 -2.66
N GLY A 19 9.08 -2.14 -3.13
CA GLY A 19 9.96 -1.78 -4.22
C GLY A 19 11.44 -2.10 -3.94
N HIS A 20 12.30 -1.71 -4.91
CA HIS A 20 13.70 -2.16 -4.95
C HIS A 20 14.73 -1.02 -4.93
N THR A 21 14.31 0.23 -4.73
CA THR A 21 15.24 1.31 -4.43
C THR A 21 15.75 1.16 -2.99
N GLU A 22 16.90 1.72 -2.66
CA GLU A 22 17.50 1.63 -1.32
C GLU A 22 16.47 1.96 -0.21
N SER A 23 15.76 3.07 -0.35
CA SER A 23 14.77 3.48 0.65
C SER A 23 13.59 2.50 0.77
N LEU A 24 13.17 1.87 -0.33
CA LEU A 24 12.04 0.95 -0.34
C LEU A 24 12.42 -0.47 0.08
N ILE A 25 13.64 -0.92 -0.22
CA ILE A 25 14.17 -2.18 0.31
C ILE A 25 14.19 -2.13 1.84
N ASN A 26 14.60 -1.02 2.42
CA ASN A 26 14.65 -0.82 3.87
C ASN A 26 13.27 -0.96 4.56
N VAL A 27 12.18 -0.71 3.87
CA VAL A 27 10.80 -0.83 4.37
C VAL A 27 10.04 -2.03 3.76
N SER A 28 10.76 -2.99 3.20
CA SER A 28 10.21 -4.18 2.58
C SER A 28 10.64 -5.45 3.32
N PRO A 29 9.89 -5.92 4.35
CA PRO A 29 10.21 -7.13 5.11
C PRO A 29 10.43 -8.36 4.23
N TYR A 30 9.68 -8.50 3.14
CA TYR A 30 9.88 -9.54 2.14
C TYR A 30 11.33 -9.63 1.63
N LYS A 31 12.03 -8.47 1.56
CA LYS A 31 13.41 -8.40 1.08
C LYS A 31 14.43 -8.58 2.19
N TYR A 32 14.37 -7.76 3.23
CA TYR A 32 15.41 -7.80 4.26
C TYR A 32 15.37 -9.04 5.14
N LYS A 33 14.24 -9.77 5.19
CA LYS A 33 14.13 -11.09 5.83
C LYS A 33 14.40 -12.27 4.89
N GLY A 34 14.46 -12.03 3.58
CA GLY A 34 14.71 -13.06 2.57
C GLY A 34 16.19 -13.42 2.43
N PRO A 35 16.53 -14.32 1.50
CA PRO A 35 17.93 -14.67 1.19
C PRO A 35 18.76 -13.43 0.84
N GLY A 36 19.93 -13.28 1.45
CA GLY A 36 20.80 -12.10 1.28
C GLY A 36 20.27 -10.85 2.00
N GLY A 37 19.33 -11.01 2.92
CA GLY A 37 18.74 -9.93 3.68
C GLY A 37 19.69 -9.26 4.67
N PHE A 38 19.18 -8.27 5.40
CA PHE A 38 19.95 -7.44 6.31
C PHE A 38 19.09 -6.98 7.50
N ILE A 39 19.73 -6.39 8.51
CA ILE A 39 19.00 -5.77 9.64
C ILE A 39 18.43 -4.43 9.16
N PRO A 40 17.10 -4.25 9.19
CA PRO A 40 16.49 -2.99 8.74
C PRO A 40 16.90 -1.83 9.65
N PRO A 41 16.86 -0.58 9.15
CA PRO A 41 17.12 0.59 9.96
C PRO A 41 16.18 0.71 11.17
N ARG A 42 16.65 1.30 12.26
CA ARG A 42 15.88 1.43 13.52
C ARG A 42 14.56 2.19 13.40
N TYR A 43 14.39 2.99 12.35
CA TYR A 43 13.15 3.71 12.07
C TYR A 43 12.08 2.84 11.37
N VAL A 44 12.38 1.60 11.06
CA VAL A 44 11.42 0.65 10.47
C VAL A 44 10.79 -0.18 11.58
N HIS A 45 9.48 -0.10 11.69
CA HIS A 45 8.68 -0.77 12.71
C HIS A 45 7.79 -1.80 12.05
N GLU A 46 8.10 -3.06 12.23
CA GLU A 46 7.31 -4.14 11.65
C GLU A 46 6.19 -4.55 12.60
N VAL A 47 5.02 -4.83 12.03
CA VAL A 47 3.88 -5.45 12.71
C VAL A 47 3.49 -6.74 12.00
N PRO A 48 2.97 -7.75 12.72
CA PRO A 48 2.56 -9.01 12.11
C PRO A 48 1.53 -8.82 11.01
N ILE A 49 1.65 -9.62 9.94
CA ILE A 49 0.66 -9.67 8.87
C ILE A 49 -0.70 -10.13 9.45
N PRO A 50 -1.80 -9.39 9.24
CA PRO A 50 -3.08 -9.71 9.85
C PRO A 50 -3.84 -10.82 9.12
N ASP A 51 -3.27 -12.03 9.12
CA ASP A 51 -3.96 -13.23 8.65
C ASP A 51 -4.83 -13.81 9.77
N ILE A 52 -6.12 -13.49 9.73
CA ILE A 52 -7.10 -13.96 10.73
C ILE A 52 -7.49 -15.44 10.60
N LYS A 53 -6.99 -16.14 9.57
CA LYS A 53 -7.27 -17.56 9.34
C LYS A 53 -6.11 -18.45 9.77
N LYS A 54 -4.90 -18.12 9.37
CA LYS A 54 -3.69 -18.96 9.56
C LYS A 54 -2.56 -18.25 10.30
N GLY A 55 -2.72 -16.96 10.61
CA GLY A 55 -1.69 -16.17 11.27
C GLY A 55 -1.56 -16.44 12.76
N ILE A 56 -0.68 -15.70 13.43
CA ILE A 56 -0.40 -15.82 14.88
C ILE A 56 -1.63 -15.56 15.75
N TYR A 57 -2.58 -14.77 15.24
CA TYR A 57 -3.90 -14.61 15.84
C TYR A 57 -4.95 -15.07 14.84
N ASN A 58 -5.78 -16.02 15.25
CA ASN A 58 -6.88 -16.55 14.44
C ASN A 58 -8.17 -16.63 15.26
N GLY A 59 -9.29 -16.85 14.58
CA GLY A 59 -10.61 -16.95 15.20
C GLY A 59 -11.15 -15.62 15.73
N SER A 60 -12.09 -15.71 16.66
CA SER A 60 -12.77 -14.54 17.24
C SER A 60 -11.78 -13.59 17.92
N GLY A 61 -11.92 -12.28 17.66
CA GLY A 61 -11.05 -11.25 18.23
C GLY A 61 -9.63 -11.18 17.63
N ALA A 62 -9.33 -11.94 16.58
CA ALA A 62 -8.01 -11.92 15.94
C ALA A 62 -7.68 -10.54 15.37
N GLU A 63 -8.65 -9.92 14.71
CA GLU A 63 -8.49 -8.61 14.08
C GLU A 63 -8.14 -7.51 15.10
N GLU A 64 -8.78 -7.52 16.26
CA GLU A 64 -8.50 -6.59 17.35
C GLU A 64 -7.09 -6.78 17.91
N ARG A 65 -6.62 -8.02 18.00
CA ARG A 65 -5.25 -8.32 18.46
C ARG A 65 -4.19 -7.80 17.49
N TYR A 66 -4.40 -7.95 16.18
CA TYR A 66 -3.53 -7.35 15.18
C TYR A 66 -3.56 -5.82 15.23
N LEU A 67 -4.75 -5.24 15.40
CA LEU A 67 -4.91 -3.79 15.54
C LEU A 67 -4.17 -3.27 16.80
N LYS A 68 -4.19 -4.02 17.88
CA LYS A 68 -3.44 -3.69 19.11
C LYS A 68 -1.93 -3.65 18.85
N ASN A 69 -1.38 -4.60 18.05
CA ASN A 69 0.04 -4.55 17.68
C ASN A 69 0.39 -3.28 16.91
N LEU A 70 -0.48 -2.86 15.99
CA LEU A 70 -0.32 -1.61 15.25
C LEU A 70 -0.38 -0.40 16.21
N SER A 71 -1.36 -0.37 17.14
CA SER A 71 -1.48 0.69 18.14
C SER A 71 -0.23 0.82 19.00
N ILE A 72 0.32 -0.29 19.50
CA ILE A 72 1.55 -0.30 20.31
C ILE A 72 2.71 0.35 19.55
N LYS A 73 2.86 0.11 18.26
CA LYS A 73 3.91 0.75 17.46
C LYS A 73 3.66 2.24 17.27
N ILE A 74 2.41 2.64 17.03
CA ILE A 74 2.02 4.05 16.96
C ILE A 74 2.35 4.76 18.28
N ASP A 75 1.94 4.18 19.40
CA ASP A 75 2.16 4.74 20.72
C ASP A 75 3.66 4.87 21.06
N HIS A 76 4.45 3.86 20.67
CA HIS A 76 5.91 3.90 20.82
C HIS A 76 6.54 5.05 20.05
N ILE A 77 6.13 5.28 18.80
CA ILE A 77 6.65 6.38 17.96
C ILE A 77 6.21 7.73 18.52
N THR A 78 4.93 7.86 18.88
CA THR A 78 4.38 9.13 19.37
C THR A 78 4.90 9.51 20.76
N SER A 79 5.21 8.54 21.63
CA SER A 79 5.84 8.79 22.94
C SER A 79 7.23 9.43 22.81
N GLN A 80 7.88 9.30 21.63
CA GLN A 80 9.14 9.96 21.31
C GLN A 80 8.94 11.34 20.65
N GLY A 81 7.71 11.87 20.60
CA GLY A 81 7.39 13.14 19.94
C GLY A 81 7.39 13.06 18.40
N LYS A 82 7.42 11.87 17.81
CA LYS A 82 7.48 11.64 16.37
C LYS A 82 6.11 11.32 15.78
N LYS A 83 5.99 11.50 14.47
CA LYS A 83 4.77 11.17 13.71
C LYS A 83 4.98 9.88 12.91
N PRO A 84 4.14 8.85 13.06
CA PRO A 84 4.28 7.60 12.34
C PRO A 84 3.92 7.75 10.86
N ILE A 85 4.61 7.00 10.01
CA ILE A 85 4.24 6.75 8.62
C ILE A 85 3.78 5.29 8.59
N PHE A 86 2.57 5.00 8.08
CA PHE A 86 2.10 3.64 7.88
C PHE A 86 2.01 3.35 6.39
N MET A 87 2.88 2.47 5.89
CA MET A 87 2.89 2.03 4.50
C MET A 87 2.35 0.61 4.40
N PHE A 88 1.40 0.39 3.49
CA PHE A 88 0.71 -0.89 3.36
C PHE A 88 0.30 -1.17 1.91
N GLU A 89 0.28 -2.45 1.57
CA GLU A 89 -0.46 -2.99 0.43
C GLU A 89 -1.87 -3.33 0.92
N SER A 90 -2.93 -2.85 0.26
CA SER A 90 -4.33 -3.17 0.63
C SER A 90 -4.62 -4.67 0.56
N PHE A 91 -3.96 -5.35 -0.38
CA PHE A 91 -3.91 -6.79 -0.54
C PHE A 91 -2.44 -7.17 -0.69
N MET A 92 -1.93 -7.92 0.28
CA MET A 92 -0.53 -8.33 0.31
C MET A 92 -0.18 -9.16 -0.91
N GLY A 93 0.68 -8.65 -1.79
CA GLY A 93 1.11 -9.38 -2.98
C GLY A 93 2.14 -10.45 -2.63
N CYS A 94 3.39 -10.05 -2.42
CA CYS A 94 4.49 -10.97 -2.07
C CYS A 94 4.29 -11.66 -0.72
N GLY A 95 3.55 -11.06 0.18
CA GLY A 95 3.22 -11.61 1.50
C GLY A 95 2.20 -12.76 1.50
N GLY A 96 1.81 -13.31 0.32
CA GLY A 96 0.98 -14.50 0.22
C GLY A 96 -0.41 -14.30 -0.41
N GLN A 97 -0.60 -13.27 -1.21
CA GLN A 97 -1.88 -12.94 -1.85
C GLN A 97 -3.02 -12.80 -0.84
N LEU A 98 -2.73 -12.15 0.29
CA LEU A 98 -3.62 -12.07 1.43
C LEU A 98 -4.39 -10.73 1.45
N PRO A 99 -5.73 -10.74 1.42
CA PRO A 99 -6.51 -9.54 1.69
C PRO A 99 -6.38 -9.15 3.15
N LEU A 100 -6.11 -7.87 3.43
CA LEU A 100 -6.13 -7.38 4.81
C LEU A 100 -7.58 -7.40 5.37
N PRO A 101 -7.77 -7.66 6.66
CA PRO A 101 -9.09 -7.55 7.28
C PRO A 101 -9.62 -6.12 7.21
N LYS A 102 -10.89 -5.97 6.84
CA LYS A 102 -11.47 -4.65 6.56
C LYS A 102 -11.40 -3.70 7.75
N GLN A 103 -11.72 -4.19 8.93
CA GLN A 103 -11.73 -3.34 10.13
C GLN A 103 -10.32 -3.03 10.64
N PHE A 104 -9.36 -3.96 10.44
CA PHE A 104 -7.96 -3.71 10.77
C PHE A 104 -7.43 -2.48 10.02
N LEU A 105 -7.58 -2.45 8.70
CA LEU A 105 -7.06 -1.35 7.89
C LEU A 105 -7.84 -0.06 8.14
N LYS A 106 -9.18 -0.13 8.23
CA LYS A 106 -10.04 1.04 8.50
C LYS A 106 -9.75 1.67 9.86
N LYS A 107 -9.66 0.87 10.92
CA LYS A 107 -9.34 1.36 12.27
C LYS A 107 -7.89 1.79 12.38
N GLY A 108 -6.96 1.05 11.75
CA GLY A 108 -5.55 1.39 11.70
C GLY A 108 -5.29 2.75 11.05
N HIS A 109 -5.91 3.01 9.89
CA HIS A 109 -5.86 4.32 9.25
C HIS A 109 -6.35 5.45 10.18
N LYS A 110 -7.46 5.25 10.90
CA LYS A 110 -7.95 6.22 11.88
C LYS A 110 -6.97 6.46 13.05
N LEU A 111 -6.26 5.42 13.51
CA LEU A 111 -5.24 5.56 14.55
C LEU A 111 -4.06 6.41 14.04
N ILE A 112 -3.62 6.18 12.81
CA ILE A 112 -2.57 6.98 12.16
C ILE A 112 -2.99 8.45 12.07
N GLN A 113 -4.20 8.74 11.61
CA GLN A 113 -4.72 10.12 11.53
C GLN A 113 -4.77 10.79 12.91
N LYS A 114 -5.25 10.08 13.95
CA LYS A 114 -5.29 10.60 15.33
C LYS A 114 -3.89 10.93 15.87
N SER A 115 -2.87 10.18 15.47
CA SER A 115 -1.48 10.41 15.84
C SER A 115 -0.80 11.51 15.01
N ARG A 116 -1.54 12.19 14.12
CA ARG A 116 -1.01 13.15 13.14
C ARG A 116 0.06 12.53 12.21
N GLY A 117 0.04 11.22 12.09
CA GLY A 117 0.83 10.46 11.13
C GLY A 117 0.19 10.51 9.75
N ILE A 118 0.81 9.83 8.80
CA ILE A 118 0.28 9.68 7.44
C ILE A 118 0.26 8.22 7.02
N SER A 119 -0.68 7.90 6.13
CA SER A 119 -0.84 6.59 5.52
C SER A 119 -0.44 6.62 4.05
N ILE A 120 0.29 5.59 3.62
CA ILE A 120 0.70 5.39 2.23
C ILE A 120 0.09 4.08 1.76
N ALA A 121 -0.84 4.14 0.79
CA ALA A 121 -1.37 2.96 0.14
C ALA A 121 -0.52 2.62 -1.09
N ASP A 122 0.03 1.43 -1.11
CA ASP A 122 0.73 0.87 -2.24
C ASP A 122 -0.26 0.16 -3.17
N GLU A 123 -0.68 0.88 -4.21
CA GLU A 123 -1.62 0.39 -5.24
C GLU A 123 -0.90 -0.17 -6.49
N VAL A 124 0.42 -0.31 -6.43
CA VAL A 124 1.23 -0.79 -7.56
C VAL A 124 0.77 -2.15 -8.07
N GLN A 125 0.28 -3.03 -7.20
CA GLN A 125 -0.21 -4.37 -7.55
C GLN A 125 -1.74 -4.42 -7.73
N THR A 126 -2.50 -3.61 -7.01
CA THR A 126 -3.93 -3.78 -6.80
C THR A 126 -4.81 -2.71 -7.46
N GLY A 127 -4.23 -1.60 -7.85
CA GLY A 127 -4.93 -0.51 -8.52
C GLY A 127 -5.38 -0.83 -9.94
N PHE A 128 -6.03 0.14 -10.57
CA PHE A 128 -6.49 0.08 -11.96
C PHE A 128 -7.57 -0.98 -12.22
N GLY A 129 -8.54 -1.10 -11.31
CA GLY A 129 -9.72 -1.94 -11.49
C GLY A 129 -9.50 -3.45 -11.30
N ARG A 130 -8.31 -3.91 -10.84
CA ARG A 130 -8.01 -5.34 -10.66
C ARG A 130 -8.94 -6.05 -9.69
N LEU A 131 -9.53 -5.33 -8.73
CA LEU A 131 -10.49 -5.90 -7.78
C LEU A 131 -11.91 -6.02 -8.36
N GLY A 132 -12.15 -5.55 -9.56
CA GLY A 132 -13.46 -5.55 -10.19
C GLY A 132 -14.43 -4.55 -9.57
N ASN A 133 -14.80 -4.71 -8.31
CA ASN A 133 -15.75 -3.83 -7.63
C ASN A 133 -15.20 -2.44 -7.27
N HIS A 134 -13.88 -2.28 -7.25
CA HIS A 134 -13.21 -1.02 -6.89
C HIS A 134 -12.06 -0.75 -7.86
N PHE A 135 -11.92 0.49 -8.30
CA PHE A 135 -10.80 0.90 -9.16
C PHE A 135 -9.50 0.96 -8.37
N TRP A 136 -9.57 1.43 -7.12
CA TRP A 136 -8.47 1.42 -6.14
C TRP A 136 -8.79 0.45 -5.01
N ALA A 137 -7.81 -0.34 -4.59
CA ALA A 137 -8.01 -1.34 -3.56
C ALA A 137 -8.33 -0.72 -2.19
N PHE A 138 -7.79 0.45 -1.87
CA PHE A 138 -8.09 1.12 -0.61
C PHE A 138 -9.57 1.54 -0.47
N ASP A 139 -10.32 1.73 -1.58
CA ASP A 139 -11.76 2.04 -1.54
C ASP A 139 -12.58 0.89 -0.94
N PHE A 140 -12.12 -0.36 -1.11
CA PHE A 140 -12.76 -1.51 -0.45
C PHE A 140 -12.81 -1.38 1.08
N PHE A 141 -11.85 -0.67 1.65
CA PHE A 141 -11.71 -0.47 3.10
C PHE A 141 -12.39 0.81 3.60
N ASP A 142 -13.04 1.58 2.74
CA ASP A 142 -13.65 2.88 3.04
C ASP A 142 -12.64 3.86 3.69
N ILE A 143 -11.42 3.93 3.17
CA ILE A 143 -10.36 4.84 3.63
C ILE A 143 -9.90 5.76 2.50
N LYS A 144 -9.31 6.89 2.88
CA LYS A 144 -8.64 7.82 1.96
C LYS A 144 -7.21 7.99 2.44
N PRO A 145 -6.25 7.25 1.87
CA PRO A 145 -4.84 7.37 2.25
C PRO A 145 -4.30 8.76 1.88
N ASP A 146 -3.30 9.20 2.60
CA ASP A 146 -2.68 10.51 2.40
C ASP A 146 -1.77 10.53 1.17
N ILE A 147 -1.16 9.38 0.86
CA ILE A 147 -0.31 9.16 -0.31
C ILE A 147 -0.72 7.83 -0.95
N VAL A 148 -0.74 7.80 -2.28
CA VAL A 148 -0.96 6.59 -3.09
C VAL A 148 0.21 6.43 -4.04
N THR A 149 0.83 5.25 -4.07
CA THR A 149 1.86 4.90 -5.04
C THR A 149 1.29 4.01 -6.14
N LEU A 150 1.61 4.36 -7.38
CA LEU A 150 1.08 3.74 -8.60
C LEU A 150 2.21 3.25 -9.50
N GLY A 151 1.97 2.14 -10.21
CA GLY A 151 2.94 1.58 -11.14
C GLY A 151 2.36 0.39 -11.89
N LYS A 152 3.19 -0.50 -12.38
CA LYS A 152 2.85 -1.74 -13.10
C LYS A 152 1.70 -1.57 -14.10
N SER A 153 0.45 -1.79 -13.65
CA SER A 153 -0.76 -1.70 -14.49
C SER A 153 -0.93 -0.33 -15.14
N MET A 154 -0.43 0.74 -14.52
CA MET A 154 -0.49 2.09 -15.05
C MET A 154 0.13 2.21 -16.44
N GLY A 155 1.23 1.51 -16.68
CA GLY A 155 1.93 1.50 -17.98
C GLY A 155 1.69 0.24 -18.80
N ASN A 156 0.98 -0.78 -18.26
CA ASN A 156 0.74 -2.06 -18.91
C ASN A 156 2.01 -2.67 -19.55
N GLY A 157 3.10 -2.71 -18.79
CA GLY A 157 4.41 -3.19 -19.24
C GLY A 157 5.36 -2.09 -19.70
N PHE A 158 4.88 -0.87 -19.96
CA PHE A 158 5.73 0.28 -20.21
C PHE A 158 6.17 0.95 -18.89
N PRO A 159 7.42 1.44 -18.77
CA PRO A 159 7.90 2.08 -17.55
C PRO A 159 7.14 3.38 -17.27
N LEU A 160 6.20 3.29 -16.32
CA LEU A 160 5.41 4.42 -15.86
C LEU A 160 5.00 4.22 -14.42
N SER A 161 5.21 5.23 -13.59
CA SER A 161 4.77 5.25 -12.20
C SER A 161 4.36 6.65 -11.79
N ALA A 162 3.57 6.74 -10.72
CA ALA A 162 3.17 8.02 -10.16
C ALA A 162 3.00 7.92 -8.64
N VAL A 163 3.11 9.08 -8.00
CA VAL A 163 2.71 9.28 -6.60
C VAL A 163 1.62 10.32 -6.59
N VAL A 164 0.49 9.99 -5.98
CA VAL A 164 -0.64 10.90 -5.79
C VAL A 164 -0.74 11.24 -4.32
N THR A 165 -0.93 12.52 -4.01
CA THR A 165 -1.03 12.98 -2.63
C THR A 165 -1.89 14.24 -2.52
N THR A 166 -2.16 14.68 -1.29
CA THR A 166 -2.87 15.93 -1.03
C THR A 166 -2.01 17.14 -1.36
N LYS A 167 -2.67 18.26 -1.70
CA LYS A 167 -1.98 19.53 -1.95
C LYS A 167 -1.12 19.97 -0.76
N GLU A 168 -1.59 19.71 0.46
CA GLU A 168 -0.86 20.06 1.68
C GLU A 168 0.48 19.32 1.77
N ILE A 169 0.48 18.00 1.53
CA ILE A 169 1.71 17.18 1.55
C ILE A 169 2.64 17.57 0.40
N ALA A 170 2.09 17.80 -0.80
CA ALA A 170 2.86 18.24 -1.96
C ALA A 170 3.55 19.59 -1.71
N ASN A 171 2.82 20.58 -1.20
CA ASN A 171 3.39 21.89 -0.87
C ASN A 171 4.50 21.81 0.20
N ARG A 172 4.40 20.85 1.13
CA ARG A 172 5.44 20.65 2.15
C ARG A 172 6.70 20.01 1.58
N PHE A 173 6.56 19.23 0.51
CA PHE A 173 7.68 18.63 -0.23
C PHE A 173 8.38 19.68 -1.10
N ASP A 174 7.65 20.66 -1.62
CA ASP A 174 8.18 21.82 -2.34
C ASP A 174 8.83 22.80 -1.35
N ASN A 175 10.04 22.45 -0.92
CA ASN A 175 10.79 23.14 0.13
C ASN A 175 11.97 23.98 -0.39
N GLY A 176 11.99 24.24 -1.71
CA GLY A 176 13.05 25.00 -2.39
C GLY A 176 14.20 24.13 -2.90
N MET A 177 14.27 22.83 -2.55
CA MET A 177 15.17 21.90 -3.21
C MET A 177 14.53 21.46 -4.53
N GLU A 178 15.21 21.70 -5.65
CA GLU A 178 14.73 21.28 -6.96
C GLU A 178 14.52 19.76 -7.00
N TYR A 179 13.30 19.36 -7.38
CA TYR A 179 13.00 17.98 -7.76
C TYR A 179 13.06 17.87 -9.28
N PHE A 180 14.05 17.18 -9.79
CA PHE A 180 14.24 16.95 -11.22
C PHE A 180 14.25 15.47 -11.57
N ASN A 181 13.56 15.12 -12.65
CA ASN A 181 13.55 13.77 -13.21
C ASN A 181 13.56 13.88 -14.73
N SER A 182 14.65 13.46 -15.37
CA SER A 182 14.81 13.55 -16.83
C SER A 182 13.70 12.90 -17.64
N PHE A 183 13.14 11.80 -17.16
CA PHE A 183 12.09 11.05 -17.83
C PHE A 183 10.69 11.27 -17.25
N GLY A 184 10.58 11.95 -16.12
CA GLY A 184 9.30 12.22 -15.45
C GLY A 184 8.39 13.08 -16.34
N GLY A 185 7.15 12.61 -16.56
CA GLY A 185 6.17 13.32 -17.38
C GLY A 185 6.49 13.38 -18.87
N ASN A 186 7.40 12.53 -19.38
CA ASN A 186 7.69 12.53 -20.81
C ASN A 186 6.44 12.18 -21.65
N PRO A 187 6.34 12.72 -22.90
CA PRO A 187 5.13 12.55 -23.71
C PRO A 187 4.78 11.10 -24.01
N VAL A 188 5.76 10.23 -24.26
CA VAL A 188 5.52 8.82 -24.62
C VAL A 188 4.88 8.08 -23.46
N SER A 189 5.49 8.13 -22.26
CA SER A 189 4.92 7.49 -21.07
C SER A 189 3.53 8.04 -20.73
N SER A 190 3.32 9.35 -20.88
CA SER A 190 2.04 10.00 -20.61
C SER A 190 0.95 9.54 -21.57
N VAL A 191 1.26 9.40 -22.87
CA VAL A 191 0.33 8.87 -23.87
C VAL A 191 0.01 7.40 -23.58
N VAL A 192 1.01 6.58 -23.22
CA VAL A 192 0.79 5.18 -22.84
C VAL A 192 -0.16 5.09 -21.64
N GLY A 193 0.08 5.84 -20.57
CA GLY A 193 -0.79 5.83 -19.39
C GLY A 193 -2.22 6.26 -19.69
N ASN A 194 -2.40 7.33 -20.48
CA ASN A 194 -3.72 7.77 -20.91
C ASN A 194 -4.42 6.71 -21.78
N THR A 195 -3.69 6.05 -22.66
CA THR A 195 -4.23 4.97 -23.50
C THR A 195 -4.66 3.78 -22.65
N VAL A 196 -3.88 3.39 -21.65
CA VAL A 196 -4.25 2.32 -20.71
C VAL A 196 -5.55 2.65 -19.96
N LEU A 197 -5.68 3.87 -19.43
CA LEU A 197 -6.90 4.30 -18.76
C LEU A 197 -8.12 4.28 -19.70
N LYS A 198 -7.93 4.75 -20.93
CA LYS A 198 -8.98 4.72 -21.94
C LYS A 198 -9.43 3.30 -22.29
N ILE A 199 -8.49 2.38 -22.51
CA ILE A 199 -8.78 0.97 -22.82
C ILE A 199 -9.53 0.31 -21.65
N ILE A 200 -9.09 0.54 -20.40
CA ILE A 200 -9.79 0.00 -19.21
C ILE A 200 -11.26 0.43 -19.21
N ALA A 201 -11.53 1.69 -19.53
CA ALA A 201 -12.89 2.25 -19.58
C ALA A 201 -13.69 1.75 -20.79
N ASP A 202 -13.12 1.88 -21.99
CA ASP A 202 -13.82 1.58 -23.26
C ASP A 202 -14.13 0.08 -23.42
N GLU A 203 -13.26 -0.80 -22.95
CA GLU A 203 -13.43 -2.25 -23.01
C GLU A 203 -14.09 -2.85 -21.75
N GLY A 204 -14.44 -2.05 -20.77
CA GLY A 204 -15.10 -2.52 -19.53
C GLY A 204 -14.25 -3.50 -18.73
N LEU A 205 -12.91 -3.35 -18.74
CA LEU A 205 -12.00 -4.34 -18.15
C LEU A 205 -12.18 -4.51 -16.65
N GLN A 206 -12.63 -3.49 -15.94
CA GLN A 206 -12.94 -3.59 -14.52
C GLN A 206 -14.15 -4.51 -14.26
N GLU A 207 -15.22 -4.39 -15.04
CA GLU A 207 -16.39 -5.28 -14.93
C GLU A 207 -16.03 -6.70 -15.35
N ASN A 208 -15.26 -6.88 -16.41
CA ASN A 208 -14.73 -8.19 -16.81
C ASN A 208 -13.92 -8.84 -15.67
N ALA A 209 -13.06 -8.10 -14.99
CA ALA A 209 -12.31 -8.63 -13.85
C ALA A 209 -13.23 -9.10 -12.71
N LYS A 210 -14.32 -8.39 -12.45
CA LYS A 210 -15.34 -8.76 -11.46
C LYS A 210 -16.04 -10.06 -11.87
N ASP A 211 -16.55 -10.14 -13.09
CA ASP A 211 -17.38 -11.27 -13.55
C ASP A 211 -16.55 -12.55 -13.68
N VAL A 212 -15.38 -12.47 -14.30
CA VAL A 212 -14.45 -13.61 -14.41
C VAL A 212 -13.95 -14.05 -13.05
N GLY A 213 -13.64 -13.10 -12.16
CA GLY A 213 -13.24 -13.39 -10.78
C GLY A 213 -14.33 -14.11 -9.98
N GLN A 214 -15.59 -13.70 -10.13
CA GLN A 214 -16.73 -14.38 -9.51
C GLN A 214 -16.95 -15.77 -10.09
N TYR A 215 -16.83 -15.92 -11.40
CA TYR A 215 -16.91 -17.23 -12.06
C TYR A 215 -15.83 -18.18 -11.54
N LEU A 216 -14.56 -17.75 -11.56
CA LEU A 216 -13.44 -18.55 -11.04
C LEU A 216 -13.65 -18.96 -9.59
N LYS A 217 -14.09 -18.02 -8.74
CA LYS A 217 -14.38 -18.32 -7.33
C LYS A 217 -15.44 -19.40 -7.17
N ARG A 218 -16.53 -19.38 -7.95
CA ARG A 218 -17.56 -20.43 -7.91
C ARG A 218 -16.96 -21.77 -8.29
N GLN A 219 -16.24 -21.83 -9.41
CA GLN A 219 -15.63 -23.09 -9.88
C GLN A 219 -14.65 -23.69 -8.85
N LEU A 220 -13.82 -22.85 -8.22
CA LEU A 220 -12.91 -23.32 -7.18
C LEU A 220 -13.63 -23.85 -5.92
N LEU A 221 -14.81 -23.32 -5.60
CA LEU A 221 -15.60 -23.81 -4.46
C LEU A 221 -16.28 -25.15 -4.76
N GLU A 222 -16.50 -25.49 -6.02
CA GLU A 222 -17.07 -26.77 -6.47
C GLU A 222 -16.04 -27.91 -6.49
N LEU A 223 -14.72 -27.59 -6.40
CA LEU A 223 -13.63 -28.59 -6.35
C LEU A 223 -13.42 -29.23 -4.96
N LYS A 224 -14.34 -29.05 -4.04
CA LYS A 224 -14.27 -29.60 -2.66
C LYS A 224 -14.74 -31.05 -2.60
#